data_84be538829effc929f87c1a1b63d5591
#
_entry.id   84be538829effc929f87c1a1b63d5591
#
_cell.length_a   1.000
_cell.length_b   1.000
_cell.length_c   1.000
_cell.angle_alpha   90.00
_cell.angle_beta   90.00
_cell.angle_gamma   90.00
#
_symmetry.space_group_name_H-M   'P 1'
#
loop_
_entity.id
_entity.type
_entity.pdbx_description
1 polymer ?
#
loop_
_entity_poly.entity_id
_entity_poly.type
_entity_poly.pdbx_seq_one_letter_code
_entity_poly.pdbx_strand_id
1 'polypeptide(L)'
;TVLDENGKARVVTMGSYGIGVSRVMAALAEANHDDKGLSWPVQIAPYHVQVLATGKDQAVFDVAEQIASSLDTDGVEVLYDDRRKVSAGVKFADAELLGLPYTLVVGRDLAKEGTVEIRDRRSGERRSVPADAAAAELSSTVRAALEAARH
;
A
#
# COMPACT_ATOMS: atom_id res chain seq x y z
N THR A 1 48.71 2.77 9.32
CA THR A 1 49.13 2.69 10.73
C THR A 1 48.95 4.03 11.39
N VAL A 2 48.62 4.04 12.68
CA VAL A 2 48.58 5.22 13.53
C VAL A 2 49.57 5.00 14.68
N LEU A 3 50.06 6.08 15.32
CA LEU A 3 50.87 5.99 16.52
C LEU A 3 49.93 5.91 17.74
N ASP A 4 50.18 4.96 18.63
CA ASP A 4 49.50 4.88 19.93
C ASP A 4 50.03 5.95 20.90
N GLU A 5 49.49 6.02 22.09
CA GLU A 5 49.90 6.97 23.17
C GLU A 5 51.37 6.87 23.58
N ASN A 6 52.03 5.76 23.26
CA ASN A 6 53.45 5.53 23.52
C ASN A 6 54.32 5.74 22.27
N GLY A 7 53.76 6.32 21.20
CA GLY A 7 54.45 6.58 19.94
C GLY A 7 54.73 5.32 19.10
N LYS A 8 54.11 4.17 19.42
CA LYS A 8 54.29 2.90 18.70
C LYS A 8 53.31 2.78 17.54
N ALA A 9 53.81 2.38 16.37
CA ALA A 9 52.96 2.15 15.19
C ALA A 9 52.02 0.96 15.42
N ARG A 10 50.71 1.21 15.22
CA ARG A 10 49.64 0.23 15.28
C ARG A 10 48.93 0.13 13.95
N VAL A 11 48.57 -1.09 13.57
CA VAL A 11 47.69 -1.31 12.41
C VAL A 11 46.29 -0.97 12.81
N VAL A 12 45.64 -0.14 12.01
CA VAL A 12 44.21 0.22 12.15
C VAL A 12 43.39 -0.71 11.28
N THR A 13 42.41 -1.35 11.88
CA THR A 13 41.37 -2.11 11.13
C THR A 13 40.20 -1.18 10.90
N MET A 14 39.81 -1.00 9.65
CA MET A 14 38.64 -0.19 9.26
C MET A 14 37.58 -1.13 8.67
N GLY A 15 36.36 -1.01 9.16
CA GLY A 15 35.18 -1.62 8.55
C GLY A 15 34.47 -0.60 7.65
N SER A 16 33.96 -1.07 6.53
CA SER A 16 33.11 -0.26 5.65
C SER A 16 31.79 -1.01 5.44
N TYR A 17 30.70 -0.31 5.68
CA TYR A 17 29.34 -0.87 5.58
C TYR A 17 28.51 0.02 4.66
N GLY A 18 27.58 -0.61 3.94
CA GLY A 18 26.69 0.12 3.04
C GLY A 18 25.36 -0.60 2.85
N ILE A 19 24.33 0.17 2.58
CA ILE A 19 22.97 -0.32 2.26
C ILE A 19 22.64 0.10 0.83
N GLY A 20 22.38 -0.88 -0.03
CA GLY A 20 21.88 -0.64 -1.39
C GLY A 20 20.35 -0.53 -1.39
N VAL A 21 19.81 0.66 -1.61
CA VAL A 21 18.35 0.92 -1.55
C VAL A 21 17.59 0.00 -2.50
N SER A 22 18.02 -0.13 -3.75
CA SER A 22 17.37 -1.02 -4.73
C SER A 22 17.45 -2.50 -4.33
N ARG A 23 18.54 -2.91 -3.70
CA ARG A 23 18.69 -4.28 -3.20
C ARG A 23 17.78 -4.55 -2.01
N VAL A 24 17.59 -3.58 -1.12
CA VAL A 24 16.63 -3.68 -0.01
C VAL A 24 15.23 -3.85 -0.54
N MET A 25 14.83 -3.06 -1.56
CA MET A 25 13.51 -3.19 -2.19
C MET A 25 13.31 -4.61 -2.80
N ALA A 26 14.31 -5.14 -3.49
CA ALA A 26 14.23 -6.50 -4.05
C ALA A 26 14.12 -7.57 -2.95
N ALA A 27 14.88 -7.46 -1.87
CA ALA A 27 14.81 -8.37 -0.74
C ALA A 27 13.45 -8.30 -0.02
N LEU A 28 12.87 -7.10 0.10
CA LEU A 28 11.53 -6.92 0.67
C LEU A 28 10.45 -7.55 -0.20
N ALA A 29 10.54 -7.38 -1.52
CA ALA A 29 9.62 -8.03 -2.46
C ALA A 29 9.71 -9.56 -2.38
N GLU A 30 10.94 -10.10 -2.30
CA GLU A 30 11.18 -11.54 -2.14
C GLU A 30 10.68 -12.09 -0.80
N ALA A 31 10.75 -11.32 0.27
CA ALA A 31 10.29 -11.72 1.59
C ALA A 31 8.77 -11.55 1.81
N ASN A 32 8.11 -10.74 0.98
CA ASN A 32 6.71 -10.36 1.14
C ASN A 32 5.93 -10.62 -0.15
N HIS A 33 5.69 -11.88 -0.45
CA HIS A 33 4.85 -12.33 -1.57
C HIS A 33 4.11 -13.62 -1.22
N ASP A 34 3.10 -13.93 -2.01
CA ASP A 34 2.41 -15.22 -2.03
C ASP A 34 2.19 -15.69 -3.48
N ASP A 35 1.42 -16.75 -3.69
CA ASP A 35 1.13 -17.30 -5.02
C ASP A 35 0.36 -16.33 -5.94
N LYS A 36 -0.19 -15.25 -5.41
CA LYS A 36 -0.97 -14.25 -6.15
C LYS A 36 -0.16 -13.01 -6.54
N GLY A 37 0.86 -12.68 -5.77
CA GLY A 37 1.67 -11.50 -6.01
C GLY A 37 2.35 -10.95 -4.75
N LEU A 38 2.71 -9.68 -4.79
CA LEU A 38 3.36 -8.99 -3.67
C LEU A 38 2.38 -8.75 -2.50
N SER A 39 2.93 -8.53 -1.32
CA SER A 39 2.19 -8.19 -0.10
C SER A 39 3.02 -7.20 0.74
N TRP A 40 3.03 -5.95 0.31
CA TRP A 40 3.84 -4.93 0.94
C TRP A 40 3.42 -4.64 2.39
N PRO A 41 4.38 -4.58 3.32
CA PRO A 41 4.13 -3.96 4.62
C PRO A 41 3.76 -2.48 4.45
N VAL A 42 2.81 -1.99 5.24
CA VAL A 42 2.26 -0.63 5.09
C VAL A 42 3.33 0.47 5.17
N GLN A 43 4.42 0.25 5.94
CA GLN A 43 5.49 1.22 6.17
C GLN A 43 6.36 1.52 4.94
N ILE A 44 6.40 0.60 4.01
CA ILE A 44 7.30 0.63 2.84
C ILE A 44 6.55 0.42 1.53
N ALA A 45 5.23 0.30 1.59
CA ALA A 45 4.40 0.21 0.41
C ALA A 45 4.52 1.51 -0.41
N PRO A 46 4.62 1.42 -1.75
CA PRO A 46 4.67 2.62 -2.60
C PRO A 46 3.37 3.43 -2.55
N TYR A 47 2.26 2.78 -2.24
CA TYR A 47 0.96 3.37 -1.93
C TYR A 47 0.32 2.56 -0.82
N HIS A 48 -0.45 3.21 0.05
CA HIS A 48 -1.14 2.53 1.15
C HIS A 48 -2.44 1.88 0.69
N VAL A 49 -3.16 2.54 -0.21
CA VAL A 49 -4.48 2.14 -0.68
C VAL A 49 -4.53 2.13 -2.20
N GLN A 50 -5.09 1.05 -2.78
CA GLN A 50 -5.51 1.03 -4.16
C GLN A 50 -7.03 1.22 -4.25
N VAL A 51 -7.50 2.20 -5.00
CA VAL A 51 -8.92 2.42 -5.27
C VAL A 51 -9.26 1.87 -6.65
N LEU A 52 -10.18 0.91 -6.71
CA LEU A 52 -10.64 0.27 -7.94
C LEU A 52 -12.07 0.71 -8.27
N ALA A 53 -12.25 1.46 -9.33
CA ALA A 53 -13.57 1.68 -9.92
C ALA A 53 -13.92 0.53 -10.86
N THR A 54 -15.00 -0.23 -10.55
CA THR A 54 -15.41 -1.41 -11.32
C THR A 54 -16.80 -1.23 -11.91
N GLY A 55 -16.94 -1.41 -13.21
CA GLY A 55 -18.21 -1.22 -13.91
C GLY A 55 -18.11 -0.18 -15.03
N LYS A 56 -19.28 0.30 -15.48
CA LYS A 56 -19.40 1.25 -16.58
C LYS A 56 -20.08 2.56 -16.17
N ASP A 57 -20.72 2.58 -15.00
CA ASP A 57 -21.50 3.71 -14.52
C ASP A 57 -20.57 4.87 -14.10
N GLN A 58 -20.88 6.05 -14.58
CA GLN A 58 -20.14 7.26 -14.23
C GLN A 58 -20.13 7.50 -12.71
N ALA A 59 -21.24 7.28 -12.04
CA ALA A 59 -21.37 7.45 -10.59
C ALA A 59 -20.35 6.61 -9.78
N VAL A 60 -19.99 5.42 -10.27
CA VAL A 60 -18.96 4.58 -9.65
C VAL A 60 -17.58 5.25 -9.71
N PHE A 61 -17.26 5.85 -10.85
CA PHE A 61 -15.99 6.57 -11.04
C PHE A 61 -15.96 7.87 -10.24
N ASP A 62 -17.07 8.61 -10.21
CA ASP A 62 -17.17 9.86 -9.45
C ASP A 62 -16.98 9.64 -7.95
N VAL A 63 -17.62 8.60 -7.39
CA VAL A 63 -17.44 8.22 -5.99
C VAL A 63 -16.04 7.69 -5.71
N ALA A 64 -15.47 6.88 -6.59
CA ALA A 64 -14.11 6.38 -6.44
C ALA A 64 -13.08 7.52 -6.45
N GLU A 65 -13.22 8.48 -7.33
CA GLU A 65 -12.37 9.67 -7.42
C GLU A 65 -12.50 10.55 -6.18
N GLN A 66 -13.73 10.75 -5.69
CA GLN A 66 -13.99 11.51 -4.47
C GLN A 66 -13.33 10.86 -3.25
N ILE A 67 -13.45 9.54 -3.11
CA ILE A 67 -12.82 8.81 -2.00
C ILE A 67 -11.29 8.87 -2.12
N ALA A 68 -10.74 8.67 -3.32
CA ALA A 68 -9.30 8.76 -3.56
C ALA A 68 -8.74 10.15 -3.20
N SER A 69 -9.43 11.21 -3.61
CA SER A 69 -9.06 12.61 -3.30
C SER A 69 -9.14 12.91 -1.81
N SER A 70 -10.15 12.34 -1.11
CA SER A 70 -10.28 12.51 0.34
C SER A 70 -9.15 11.82 1.09
N LEU A 71 -8.78 10.60 0.69
CA LEU A 71 -7.65 9.87 1.26
C LEU A 71 -6.32 10.60 1.05
N ASP A 72 -6.08 11.13 -0.15
CA ASP A 72 -4.88 11.91 -0.48
C ASP A 72 -4.79 13.19 0.38
N THR A 73 -5.91 13.88 0.57
CA THR A 73 -6.01 15.05 1.45
C THR A 73 -5.68 14.71 2.91
N ASP A 74 -6.03 13.51 3.35
CA ASP A 74 -5.72 12.97 4.68
C ASP A 74 -4.27 12.49 4.84
N GLY A 75 -3.46 12.57 3.77
CA GLY A 75 -2.06 12.14 3.75
C GLY A 75 -1.88 10.63 3.56
N VAL A 76 -2.88 9.94 3.05
CA VAL A 76 -2.80 8.54 2.64
C VAL A 76 -2.37 8.49 1.18
N GLU A 77 -1.30 7.77 0.88
CA GLU A 77 -0.85 7.58 -0.50
C GLU A 77 -1.76 6.60 -1.25
N VAL A 78 -2.35 7.06 -2.36
CA VAL A 78 -3.40 6.35 -3.09
C VAL A 78 -3.00 6.07 -4.53
N LEU A 79 -3.24 4.85 -4.98
CA LEU A 79 -3.22 4.48 -6.39
C LEU A 79 -4.65 4.30 -6.89
N TYR A 80 -5.15 5.22 -7.71
CA TYR A 80 -6.49 5.13 -8.29
C TYR A 80 -6.45 4.47 -9.68
N ASP A 81 -7.20 3.36 -9.84
CA ASP A 81 -7.39 2.69 -11.13
C ASP A 81 -8.67 3.18 -11.81
N ASP A 82 -8.53 4.21 -12.65
CA ASP A 82 -9.58 4.85 -13.42
C ASP A 82 -9.82 4.21 -14.80
N ARG A 83 -9.15 3.11 -15.14
CA ARG A 83 -9.23 2.47 -16.47
C ARG A 83 -10.65 1.99 -16.79
N ARG A 84 -11.33 2.65 -17.71
CA ARG A 84 -12.75 2.38 -18.05
C ARG A 84 -12.96 1.17 -18.97
N LYS A 85 -11.96 0.83 -19.79
CA LYS A 85 -12.06 -0.23 -20.81
C LYS A 85 -11.47 -1.57 -20.35
N VAL A 86 -11.14 -1.68 -19.06
CA VAL A 86 -10.56 -2.88 -18.47
C VAL A 86 -11.61 -3.60 -17.63
N SER A 87 -11.68 -4.93 -17.73
CA SER A 87 -12.62 -5.72 -16.94
C SER A 87 -12.25 -5.70 -15.44
N ALA A 88 -13.25 -5.84 -14.58
CA ALA A 88 -13.03 -5.93 -13.14
C ALA A 88 -12.06 -7.07 -12.77
N GLY A 89 -12.13 -8.19 -13.45
CA GLY A 89 -11.22 -9.34 -13.22
C GLY A 89 -9.76 -8.98 -13.46
N VAL A 90 -9.44 -8.23 -14.51
CA VAL A 90 -8.08 -7.75 -14.78
C VAL A 90 -7.63 -6.78 -13.69
N LYS A 91 -8.49 -5.81 -13.30
CA LYS A 91 -8.16 -4.88 -12.22
C LYS A 91 -7.86 -5.59 -10.90
N PHE A 92 -8.64 -6.63 -10.56
CA PHE A 92 -8.37 -7.44 -9.38
C PHE A 92 -7.06 -8.22 -9.47
N ALA A 93 -6.76 -8.82 -10.63
CA ALA A 93 -5.50 -9.51 -10.83
C ALA A 93 -4.30 -8.56 -10.73
N ASP A 94 -4.39 -7.39 -11.32
CA ASP A 94 -3.36 -6.35 -11.21
C ASP A 94 -3.18 -5.89 -9.75
N ALA A 95 -4.27 -5.72 -9.00
CA ALA A 95 -4.23 -5.34 -7.60
C ALA A 95 -3.56 -6.42 -6.72
N GLU A 96 -3.88 -7.69 -6.96
CA GLU A 96 -3.24 -8.80 -6.25
C GLU A 96 -1.75 -8.91 -6.58
N LEU A 97 -1.35 -8.69 -7.85
CA LEU A 97 0.06 -8.67 -8.27
C LEU A 97 0.83 -7.52 -7.61
N LEU A 98 0.26 -6.30 -7.61
CA LEU A 98 0.87 -5.13 -6.99
C LEU A 98 0.98 -5.27 -5.47
N GLY A 99 0.03 -5.91 -4.83
CA GLY A 99 0.07 -6.27 -3.42
C GLY A 99 0.09 -5.10 -2.46
N LEU A 100 -0.60 -4.01 -2.79
CA LEU A 100 -0.75 -2.86 -1.88
C LEU A 100 -1.53 -3.26 -0.62
N PRO A 101 -1.24 -2.64 0.55
CA PRO A 101 -1.80 -3.07 1.84
C PRO A 101 -3.33 -3.13 1.86
N TYR A 102 -3.98 -2.12 1.30
CA TYR A 102 -5.44 -2.05 1.27
C TYR A 102 -5.96 -1.83 -0.15
N THR A 103 -7.07 -2.47 -0.48
CA THR A 103 -7.80 -2.25 -1.73
C THR A 103 -9.22 -1.82 -1.42
N LEU A 104 -9.64 -0.66 -1.93
CA LEU A 104 -11.02 -0.18 -1.90
C LEU A 104 -11.67 -0.46 -3.25
N VAL A 105 -12.78 -1.19 -3.24
CA VAL A 105 -13.53 -1.53 -4.45
C VAL A 105 -14.84 -0.77 -4.49
N VAL A 106 -14.99 0.10 -5.47
CA VAL A 106 -16.24 0.79 -5.79
C VAL A 106 -16.87 0.10 -6.98
N GLY A 107 -18.06 -0.48 -6.79
CA GLY A 107 -18.70 -1.30 -7.82
C GLY A 107 -20.20 -1.39 -7.67
N ARG A 108 -20.76 -2.57 -7.95
CA ARG A 108 -22.21 -2.81 -7.99
C ARG A 108 -22.95 -2.53 -6.69
N ASP A 109 -22.27 -2.69 -5.56
CA ASP A 109 -22.88 -2.56 -4.25
C ASP A 109 -23.13 -1.09 -3.89
N LEU A 110 -22.41 -0.18 -4.53
CA LEU A 110 -22.67 1.26 -4.44
C LEU A 110 -24.09 1.60 -4.87
N ALA A 111 -24.55 1.08 -6.02
CA ALA A 111 -25.88 1.38 -6.55
C ALA A 111 -27.02 0.68 -5.78
N LYS A 112 -26.74 -0.45 -5.15
CA LYS A 112 -27.73 -1.27 -4.43
C LYS A 112 -27.87 -0.86 -2.97
N GLU A 113 -26.76 -0.65 -2.31
CA GLU A 113 -26.67 -0.54 -0.84
C GLU A 113 -25.92 0.74 -0.40
N GLY A 114 -25.37 1.51 -1.33
CA GLY A 114 -24.56 2.69 -1.02
C GLY A 114 -23.21 2.33 -0.36
N THR A 115 -22.76 1.08 -0.54
CA THR A 115 -21.57 0.55 0.14
C THR A 115 -20.41 0.30 -0.83
N VAL A 116 -19.20 0.27 -0.29
CA VAL A 116 -17.95 -0.09 -0.96
C VAL A 116 -17.26 -1.19 -0.18
N GLU A 117 -16.42 -2.00 -0.84
CA GLU A 117 -15.69 -3.09 -0.19
C GLU A 117 -14.25 -2.68 0.10
N ILE A 118 -13.81 -2.85 1.34
CA ILE A 118 -12.41 -2.73 1.74
C ILE A 118 -11.83 -4.13 1.89
N ARG A 119 -10.66 -4.33 1.31
CA ARG A 119 -9.89 -5.58 1.41
C ARG A 119 -8.53 -5.29 2.03
N ASP A 120 -8.16 -6.08 3.01
CA ASP A 120 -6.81 -6.14 3.55
C ASP A 120 -6.02 -7.22 2.81
N ARG A 121 -4.89 -6.86 2.22
CA ARG A 121 -4.07 -7.76 1.40
C ARG A 121 -3.42 -8.85 2.23
N ARG A 122 -3.01 -8.53 3.43
CA ARG A 122 -2.23 -9.42 4.28
C ARG A 122 -3.09 -10.42 5.04
N SER A 123 -4.18 -9.96 5.65
CA SER A 123 -5.12 -10.83 6.37
C SER A 123 -6.09 -11.55 5.45
N GLY A 124 -6.33 -11.01 4.25
CA GLY A 124 -7.38 -11.47 3.33
C GLY A 124 -8.78 -11.06 3.77
N GLU A 125 -8.92 -10.27 4.83
CA GLU A 125 -10.20 -9.79 5.33
C GLU A 125 -10.88 -8.88 4.32
N ARG A 126 -12.19 -9.04 4.20
CA ARG A 126 -13.05 -8.20 3.34
C ARG A 126 -14.21 -7.70 4.18
N ARG A 127 -14.50 -6.42 4.05
CA ARG A 127 -15.62 -5.79 4.75
C ARG A 127 -16.31 -4.76 3.88
N SER A 128 -17.62 -4.65 4.03
CA SER A 128 -18.43 -3.65 3.34
C SER A 128 -18.64 -2.47 4.29
N VAL A 129 -18.47 -1.26 3.78
CA VAL A 129 -18.64 -0.02 4.54
C VAL A 129 -19.45 0.98 3.73
N PRO A 130 -20.20 1.90 4.36
CA PRO A 130 -20.85 3.00 3.66
C PRO A 130 -19.82 3.82 2.87
N ALA A 131 -20.17 4.22 1.64
CA ALA A 131 -19.25 4.93 0.76
C ALA A 131 -18.77 6.27 1.33
N ASP A 132 -19.64 6.96 2.06
CA ASP A 132 -19.36 8.23 2.73
C ASP A 132 -18.41 8.11 3.94
N ALA A 133 -18.37 6.94 4.59
CA ALA A 133 -17.47 6.65 5.70
C ALA A 133 -16.13 6.04 5.29
N ALA A 134 -16.01 5.54 4.06
CA ALA A 134 -14.89 4.71 3.62
C ALA A 134 -13.53 5.42 3.69
N ALA A 135 -13.45 6.68 3.31
CA ALA A 135 -12.22 7.46 3.36
C ALA A 135 -11.71 7.63 4.80
N ALA A 136 -12.59 8.05 5.72
CA ALA A 136 -12.23 8.27 7.12
C ALA A 136 -11.81 6.96 7.81
N GLU A 137 -12.50 5.86 7.52
CA GLU A 137 -12.19 4.56 8.07
C GLU A 137 -10.84 4.02 7.58
N LEU A 138 -10.56 4.13 6.28
CA LEU A 138 -9.26 3.74 5.73
C LEU A 138 -8.13 4.63 6.23
N SER A 139 -8.31 5.95 6.30
CA SER A 139 -7.33 6.87 6.85
C SER A 139 -6.96 6.49 8.29
N SER A 140 -7.96 6.18 9.11
CA SER A 140 -7.74 5.72 10.49
C SER A 140 -6.99 4.39 10.54
N THR A 141 -7.37 3.43 9.69
CA THR A 141 -6.74 2.10 9.59
C THR A 141 -5.26 2.22 9.20
N VAL A 142 -4.95 3.01 8.17
CA VAL A 142 -3.58 3.23 7.70
C VAL A 142 -2.73 3.89 8.79
N ARG A 143 -3.24 4.93 9.45
CA ARG A 143 -2.52 5.60 10.55
C ARG A 143 -2.21 4.64 11.69
N ALA A 144 -3.20 3.87 12.13
CA ALA A 144 -3.00 2.88 13.19
C ALA A 144 -1.94 1.84 12.83
N ALA A 145 -1.95 1.36 11.58
CA ALA A 145 -0.95 0.40 11.09
C ALA A 145 0.47 1.01 11.02
N LEU A 146 0.59 2.29 10.62
CA LEU A 146 1.87 3.01 10.60
C LEU A 146 2.41 3.27 12.01
N GLU A 147 1.53 3.58 12.96
CA GLU A 147 1.91 3.80 14.37
C GLU A 147 2.35 2.51 15.04
N ALA A 148 1.62 1.41 14.86
CA ALA A 148 1.95 0.10 15.42
C ALA A 148 3.35 -0.41 15.02
N ALA A 149 3.85 0.04 13.89
CA ALA A 149 5.16 -0.36 13.38
C ALA A 149 6.33 0.49 13.89
N ARG A 150 6.07 1.53 14.68
CA ARG A 150 7.11 2.37 15.29
C ARG A 150 7.62 1.83 16.63
N HIS A 151 6.99 0.76 17.11
CA HIS A 151 7.32 0.06 18.36
C HIS A 151 7.80 -1.36 18.09
#